data_272f7c0744a1da1bed1c7f56deb40f64
#
_entry.id   272f7c0744a1da1bed1c7f56deb40f64
#
_cell.length_a   1.000
_cell.length_b   1.000
_cell.length_c   1.000
_cell.angle_alpha   90.00
_cell.angle_beta   90.00
_cell.angle_gamma   90.00
#
_symmetry.space_group_name_H-M   'P 1'
#
loop_
_entity.id
_entity.type
_entity.pdbx_description
1 polymer ?
#
loop_
_entity_poly.entity_id
_entity_poly.type
_entity_poly.pdbx_seq_one_letter_code
_entity_poly.pdbx_strand_id
1 'polypeptide(L)'
;LSSNMDRQVISLVVEPLQTEVTGRRYADDGTGHLVRCTRGISSEKTYSGVVVKGEHPDFDPVRVELWDENPASPTYRLGPFGERPYGFTSPLIKDSTMANAAANTILPQVTGMVQPATIETAGHPGHDIGDLITIDDNRSRTHGTYRVVGGSVSLRPGTNTLKLRRV
;
A
#
# COMPACT_ATOMS: atom_id res chain seq x y z
N LEU A 1 26.92 -40.75 5.43
CA LEU A 1 26.61 -39.69 4.50
C LEU A 1 25.15 -39.28 4.75
N SER A 2 24.93 -38.34 5.65
CA SER A 2 23.63 -37.79 6.01
C SER A 2 23.41 -36.55 5.15
N SER A 3 22.52 -36.63 4.19
CA SER A 3 22.07 -35.47 3.44
C SER A 3 21.09 -34.67 4.30
N ASN A 4 21.57 -33.57 4.82
CA ASN A 4 20.74 -32.58 5.49
C ASN A 4 19.95 -31.85 4.39
N MET A 5 18.72 -32.27 4.15
CA MET A 5 17.78 -31.49 3.33
C MET A 5 17.35 -30.28 4.16
N ASP A 6 17.89 -29.11 3.83
CA ASP A 6 17.38 -27.84 4.29
C ASP A 6 15.88 -27.74 3.92
N ARG A 7 15.04 -27.93 4.91
CA ARG A 7 13.61 -27.60 4.79
C ARG A 7 13.50 -26.09 4.73
N GLN A 8 13.36 -25.55 3.54
CA GLN A 8 12.85 -24.19 3.39
C GLN A 8 11.42 -24.16 3.92
N VAL A 9 11.22 -23.58 5.08
CA VAL A 9 9.91 -23.30 5.64
C VAL A 9 9.42 -22.01 4.99
N ILE A 10 8.47 -22.11 4.07
CA ILE A 10 7.76 -20.96 3.56
C ILE A 10 6.70 -20.62 4.61
N SER A 11 6.94 -19.59 5.39
CA SER A 11 5.95 -19.03 6.30
C SER A 11 5.06 -18.05 5.56
N LEU A 12 3.75 -18.37 5.50
CA LEU A 12 2.76 -17.39 5.06
C LEU A 12 2.55 -16.40 6.20
N VAL A 13 3.16 -15.24 6.10
CA VAL A 13 2.91 -14.16 7.04
C VAL A 13 1.59 -13.51 6.66
N VAL A 14 0.55 -13.77 7.46
CA VAL A 14 -0.71 -13.02 7.37
C VAL A 14 -0.39 -11.59 7.80
N GLU A 15 -0.68 -10.63 6.94
CA GLU A 15 -0.49 -9.21 7.23
C GLU A 15 -1.23 -8.86 8.53
N PRO A 16 -0.54 -8.40 9.59
CA PRO A 16 -1.22 -8.10 10.84
C PRO A 16 -2.25 -7.00 10.61
N LEU A 17 -3.46 -7.19 11.16
CA LEU A 17 -4.46 -6.13 11.21
C LEU A 17 -3.82 -4.88 11.82
N GLN A 18 -4.05 -3.73 11.20
CA GLN A 18 -3.39 -2.43 11.39
C GLN A 18 -3.60 -1.80 12.78
N THR A 19 -3.30 -2.49 13.85
CA THR A 19 -3.63 -1.99 15.19
C THR A 19 -2.42 -1.56 16.01
N GLU A 20 -1.20 -1.91 15.61
CA GLU A 20 -0.01 -1.54 16.37
C GLU A 20 0.94 -0.69 15.52
N VAL A 21 0.93 0.61 15.81
CA VAL A 21 2.03 1.48 15.40
C VAL A 21 3.24 1.01 16.21
N THR A 22 4.19 0.31 15.59
CA THR A 22 5.50 0.12 16.20
C THR A 22 6.03 1.51 16.48
N GLY A 23 6.11 1.90 17.75
CA GLY A 23 6.27 3.27 18.24
C GLY A 23 7.52 4.04 17.78
N ARG A 24 8.02 3.78 16.58
CA ARG A 24 9.20 4.43 16.04
C ARG A 24 8.82 5.64 15.21
N ARG A 25 9.23 6.80 15.70
CA ARG A 25 9.09 8.10 15.05
C ARG A 25 10.41 8.49 14.39
N TYR A 26 10.34 8.90 13.14
CA TYR A 26 11.43 9.50 12.40
C TYR A 26 11.13 10.98 12.18
N ALA A 27 11.93 11.85 12.76
CA ALA A 27 11.74 13.31 12.69
C ALA A 27 13.03 14.01 12.26
N ASP A 28 12.86 15.23 11.75
CA ASP A 28 13.97 16.12 11.37
C ASP A 28 14.39 17.08 12.50
N ASP A 29 13.93 16.83 13.74
CA ASP A 29 14.16 17.65 14.93
C ASP A 29 15.54 17.44 15.59
N GLY A 30 16.44 16.68 14.96
CA GLY A 30 17.76 16.37 15.47
C GLY A 30 17.80 15.26 16.52
N THR A 31 16.65 14.76 16.97
CA THR A 31 16.54 13.63 17.90
C THR A 31 16.27 12.31 17.16
N GLY A 32 15.80 12.40 15.92
CA GLY A 32 15.52 11.27 15.07
C GLY A 32 16.69 10.87 14.19
N HIS A 33 16.72 9.60 13.81
CA HIS A 33 17.73 9.06 12.90
C HIS A 33 17.40 9.27 11.42
N LEU A 34 16.54 10.24 11.10
CA LEU A 34 16.14 10.56 9.73
C LEU A 34 17.24 11.39 9.05
N VAL A 35 17.87 10.81 8.03
CA VAL A 35 18.90 11.48 7.22
C VAL A 35 18.24 12.24 6.06
N ARG A 36 17.33 11.56 5.37
CA ARG A 36 16.64 12.11 4.19
C ARG A 36 15.24 11.50 4.07
N CYS A 37 14.29 12.33 3.67
CA CYS A 37 12.96 11.89 3.26
C CYS A 37 12.66 12.41 1.85
N THR A 38 12.25 11.51 0.97
CA THR A 38 11.80 11.86 -0.37
C THR A 38 10.38 11.35 -0.54
N ARG A 39 9.45 12.26 -0.81
CA ARG A 39 8.05 11.94 -1.07
C ARG A 39 7.78 11.97 -2.57
N GLY A 40 7.17 10.93 -3.09
CA GLY A 40 6.60 10.89 -4.43
C GLY A 40 5.09 11.03 -4.39
N ILE A 41 4.51 11.50 -5.48
CA ILE A 41 3.08 11.40 -5.74
C ILE A 41 2.99 10.67 -7.07
N SER A 42 2.34 9.50 -7.07
CA SER A 42 2.12 8.73 -8.29
C SER A 42 0.64 8.62 -8.56
N SER A 43 0.22 9.05 -9.74
CA SER A 43 -1.13 8.87 -10.24
C SER A 43 -1.25 7.67 -11.19
N GLU A 44 -0.15 6.99 -11.48
CA GLU A 44 -0.10 5.91 -12.47
C GLU A 44 -1.03 4.74 -12.16
N LYS A 45 -1.12 4.40 -10.86
CA LYS A 45 -1.96 3.31 -10.34
C LYS A 45 -3.11 3.84 -9.47
N THR A 46 -3.53 5.06 -9.71
CA THR A 46 -4.62 5.69 -8.99
C THR A 46 -5.85 5.73 -9.87
N TYR A 47 -6.98 5.33 -9.32
CA TYR A 47 -8.25 5.25 -10.03
C TYR A 47 -9.34 5.93 -9.20
N SER A 48 -10.42 6.38 -9.85
CA SER A 48 -11.58 7.00 -9.21
C SER A 48 -12.73 6.03 -8.99
N GLY A 49 -12.59 4.80 -9.46
CA GLY A 49 -13.62 3.77 -9.33
C GLY A 49 -13.13 2.41 -9.78
N VAL A 50 -13.98 1.43 -9.67
CA VAL A 50 -13.74 0.06 -10.11
C VAL A 50 -14.91 -0.44 -10.95
N VAL A 51 -14.59 -1.13 -12.03
CA VAL A 51 -15.56 -1.86 -12.89
C VAL A 51 -15.23 -3.34 -12.78
N VAL A 52 -16.09 -4.09 -12.12
CA VAL A 52 -15.96 -5.53 -11.97
C VAL A 52 -16.84 -6.22 -13.01
N LYS A 53 -16.24 -7.16 -13.74
CA LYS A 53 -16.94 -8.00 -14.71
C LYS A 53 -16.81 -9.46 -14.31
N GLY A 54 -17.94 -10.18 -14.34
CA GLY A 54 -18.01 -11.63 -14.26
C GLY A 54 -18.21 -12.21 -15.66
N GLU A 55 -17.31 -13.09 -16.08
CA GLU A 55 -17.35 -13.78 -17.38
C GLU A 55 -17.29 -15.28 -17.16
N HIS A 56 -18.32 -15.84 -16.51
CA HIS A 56 -18.42 -17.28 -16.31
C HIS A 56 -19.09 -17.94 -17.53
N PRO A 57 -18.59 -19.10 -18.02
CA PRO A 57 -19.12 -19.74 -19.23
C PRO A 57 -20.61 -20.15 -19.14
N ASP A 58 -21.05 -20.51 -17.93
CA ASP A 58 -22.39 -21.08 -17.69
C ASP A 58 -23.39 -20.07 -17.09
N PHE A 59 -23.00 -18.80 -16.91
CA PHE A 59 -23.84 -17.75 -16.33
C PHE A 59 -23.84 -16.49 -17.19
N ASP A 60 -24.91 -15.72 -17.07
CA ASP A 60 -25.00 -14.43 -17.76
C ASP A 60 -23.89 -13.48 -17.31
N PRO A 61 -23.29 -12.71 -18.22
CA PRO A 61 -22.26 -11.73 -17.88
C PRO A 61 -22.75 -10.69 -16.86
N VAL A 62 -22.00 -10.52 -15.81
CA VAL A 62 -22.31 -9.56 -14.74
C VAL A 62 -21.35 -8.39 -14.83
N ARG A 63 -21.88 -7.16 -14.67
CA ARG A 63 -21.08 -5.94 -14.58
C ARG A 63 -21.55 -5.08 -13.42
N VAL A 64 -20.61 -4.69 -12.56
CA VAL A 64 -20.84 -3.79 -11.44
C VAL A 64 -19.80 -2.67 -11.49
N GLU A 65 -20.26 -1.45 -11.26
CA GLU A 65 -19.42 -0.25 -11.19
C GLU A 65 -19.54 0.37 -9.80
N LEU A 66 -18.42 0.67 -9.18
CA LEU A 66 -18.37 1.37 -7.91
C LEU A 66 -17.38 2.53 -8.02
N TRP A 67 -17.80 3.69 -7.52
CA TRP A 67 -17.02 4.92 -7.65
C TRP A 67 -16.69 5.53 -6.29
N ASP A 68 -15.60 6.30 -6.24
CA ASP A 68 -15.28 7.12 -5.08
C ASP A 68 -16.21 8.35 -5.07
N GLU A 69 -17.19 8.32 -4.19
CA GLU A 69 -18.18 9.37 -4.03
C GLU A 69 -17.86 10.33 -2.88
N ASN A 70 -16.70 10.19 -2.25
CA ASN A 70 -16.29 11.08 -1.17
C ASN A 70 -15.72 12.40 -1.71
N PRO A 71 -16.41 13.54 -1.54
CA PRO A 71 -15.95 14.84 -2.06
C PRO A 71 -14.61 15.30 -1.47
N ALA A 72 -14.22 14.78 -0.31
CA ALA A 72 -12.92 15.08 0.31
C ALA A 72 -11.78 14.21 -0.23
N SER A 73 -12.10 13.19 -1.02
CA SER A 73 -11.11 12.32 -1.63
C SER A 73 -10.45 13.00 -2.84
N PRO A 74 -9.13 12.87 -3.01
CA PRO A 74 -8.45 13.36 -4.21
C PRO A 74 -8.86 12.63 -5.48
N THR A 75 -9.47 11.43 -5.35
CA THR A 75 -9.98 10.61 -6.45
C THR A 75 -11.48 10.66 -6.60
N TYR A 76 -12.11 11.68 -5.99
CA TYR A 76 -13.54 11.89 -6.13
C TYR A 76 -13.99 11.88 -7.60
N ARG A 77 -15.01 11.11 -7.92
CA ARG A 77 -15.50 10.90 -9.29
C ARG A 77 -15.77 12.19 -10.06
N LEU A 78 -16.42 13.17 -9.41
CA LEU A 78 -16.76 14.46 -10.00
C LEU A 78 -15.70 15.54 -9.76
N GLY A 79 -14.55 15.17 -9.19
CA GLY A 79 -13.43 16.07 -8.93
C GLY A 79 -12.52 16.28 -10.14
N PRO A 80 -11.44 17.05 -9.96
CA PRO A 80 -10.49 17.35 -11.05
C PRO A 80 -9.78 16.12 -11.62
N PHE A 81 -9.73 15.01 -10.85
CA PHE A 81 -9.13 13.76 -11.30
C PHE A 81 -9.95 13.07 -12.39
N GLY A 82 -11.27 13.28 -12.40
CA GLY A 82 -12.19 12.73 -13.37
C GLY A 82 -12.48 11.24 -13.21
N GLU A 83 -13.24 10.68 -14.14
CA GLU A 83 -13.62 9.27 -14.15
C GLU A 83 -12.49 8.41 -14.76
N ARG A 84 -11.84 7.64 -13.90
CA ARG A 84 -10.79 6.70 -14.30
C ARG A 84 -11.00 5.37 -13.57
N PRO A 85 -11.79 4.44 -14.15
CA PRO A 85 -12.10 3.17 -13.49
C PRO A 85 -10.94 2.17 -13.60
N TYR A 86 -10.76 1.39 -12.55
CA TYR A 86 -9.96 0.17 -12.57
C TYR A 86 -10.81 -0.98 -13.09
N GLY A 87 -10.39 -1.65 -14.15
CA GLY A 87 -11.08 -2.82 -14.70
C GLY A 87 -10.60 -4.12 -14.03
N PHE A 88 -11.53 -4.89 -13.48
CA PHE A 88 -11.27 -6.21 -12.95
C PHE A 88 -12.23 -7.23 -13.57
N THR A 89 -11.70 -8.27 -14.19
CA THR A 89 -12.50 -9.34 -14.83
C THR A 89 -12.10 -10.68 -14.23
N SER A 90 -13.09 -11.48 -13.85
CA SER A 90 -12.85 -12.82 -13.30
C SER A 90 -13.95 -13.80 -13.69
N PRO A 91 -13.59 -15.03 -14.16
CA PRO A 91 -14.55 -16.09 -14.43
C PRO A 91 -15.16 -16.69 -13.15
N LEU A 92 -14.62 -16.38 -11.98
CA LEU A 92 -15.15 -16.87 -10.70
C LEU A 92 -16.39 -16.10 -10.23
N ILE A 93 -16.65 -14.94 -10.80
CA ILE A 93 -17.79 -14.09 -10.45
C ILE A 93 -19.00 -14.55 -11.26
N LYS A 94 -19.99 -15.10 -10.55
CA LYS A 94 -21.18 -15.72 -11.13
C LYS A 94 -22.43 -14.84 -11.03
N ASP A 95 -22.46 -13.94 -10.07
CA ASP A 95 -23.61 -13.10 -9.77
C ASP A 95 -23.23 -11.68 -9.35
N SER A 96 -24.21 -10.80 -9.27
CA SER A 96 -24.05 -9.40 -8.89
C SER A 96 -23.60 -9.22 -7.43
N THR A 97 -23.94 -10.16 -6.55
CA THR A 97 -23.57 -10.11 -5.14
C THR A 97 -22.07 -10.31 -4.98
N MET A 98 -21.52 -11.31 -5.69
CA MET A 98 -20.07 -11.56 -5.72
C MET A 98 -19.32 -10.40 -6.39
N ALA A 99 -19.88 -9.84 -7.47
CA ALA A 99 -19.29 -8.69 -8.14
C ALA A 99 -19.25 -7.45 -7.23
N ASN A 100 -20.33 -7.18 -6.47
CA ASN A 100 -20.37 -6.11 -5.48
C ASN A 100 -19.37 -6.33 -4.34
N ALA A 101 -19.28 -7.54 -3.80
CA ALA A 101 -18.31 -7.86 -2.76
C ALA A 101 -16.86 -7.62 -3.23
N ALA A 102 -16.55 -8.07 -4.45
CA ALA A 102 -15.25 -7.82 -5.07
C ALA A 102 -14.99 -6.32 -5.27
N ALA A 103 -15.99 -5.57 -5.78
CA ALA A 103 -15.87 -4.13 -6.00
C ALA A 103 -15.61 -3.37 -4.70
N ASN A 104 -16.34 -3.70 -3.62
CA ASN A 104 -16.15 -3.10 -2.29
C ASN A 104 -14.77 -3.40 -1.69
N THR A 105 -14.20 -4.56 -2.00
CA THR A 105 -12.86 -4.94 -1.54
C THR A 105 -11.76 -4.22 -2.33
N ILE A 106 -11.93 -4.07 -3.63
CA ILE A 106 -10.93 -3.50 -4.53
C ILE A 106 -10.94 -1.96 -4.47
N LEU A 107 -12.11 -1.33 -4.35
CA LEU A 107 -12.24 0.13 -4.38
C LEU A 107 -11.27 0.85 -3.42
N PRO A 108 -11.21 0.53 -2.12
CA PRO A 108 -10.30 1.22 -1.20
C PRO A 108 -8.81 0.95 -1.49
N GLN A 109 -8.51 -0.09 -2.26
CA GLN A 109 -7.13 -0.41 -2.64
C GLN A 109 -6.62 0.39 -3.84
N VAL A 110 -7.55 0.83 -4.71
CA VAL A 110 -7.22 1.53 -5.96
C VAL A 110 -7.54 3.01 -5.93
N THR A 111 -8.41 3.45 -5.01
CA THR A 111 -8.73 4.86 -4.80
C THR A 111 -7.74 5.53 -3.84
N GLY A 112 -7.70 6.85 -3.87
CA GLY A 112 -6.75 7.64 -3.10
C GLY A 112 -5.40 7.75 -3.79
N MET A 113 -4.70 8.86 -3.59
CA MET A 113 -3.36 9.03 -4.13
C MET A 113 -2.36 8.15 -3.37
N VAL A 114 -1.71 7.25 -4.08
CA VAL A 114 -0.57 6.54 -3.52
C VAL A 114 0.55 7.54 -3.28
N GLN A 115 0.90 7.75 -2.02
CA GLN A 115 2.01 8.60 -1.62
C GLN A 115 3.18 7.70 -1.17
N PRO A 116 3.99 7.23 -2.11
CA PRO A 116 5.21 6.52 -1.75
C PRO A 116 6.17 7.51 -1.10
N ALA A 117 6.81 7.09 -0.04
CA ALA A 117 7.92 7.80 0.55
C ALA A 117 9.13 6.88 0.60
N THR A 118 10.30 7.46 0.44
CA THR A 118 11.56 6.78 0.66
C THR A 118 12.32 7.55 1.71
N ILE A 119 12.69 6.87 2.79
CA ILE A 119 13.52 7.47 3.82
C ILE A 119 14.89 6.81 3.87
N GLU A 120 15.88 7.64 4.15
CA GLU A 120 17.23 7.20 4.53
C GLU A 120 17.37 7.45 6.03
N THR A 121 17.72 6.40 6.77
CA THR A 121 17.87 6.46 8.22
C THR A 121 19.29 6.08 8.61
N ALA A 122 19.81 6.65 9.69
CA ALA A 122 21.01 6.16 10.31
C ALA A 122 20.78 4.72 10.80
N GLY A 123 21.74 3.84 10.55
CA GLY A 123 21.61 2.40 10.62
C GLY A 123 20.82 1.85 11.80
N HIS A 124 19.64 1.34 11.52
CA HIS A 124 18.84 0.58 12.46
C HIS A 124 18.32 -0.69 11.75
N PRO A 125 18.82 -1.87 12.14
CA PRO A 125 18.53 -3.12 11.45
C PRO A 125 17.16 -3.73 11.80
N GLY A 126 16.39 -3.14 12.71
CA GLY A 126 15.19 -3.74 13.28
C GLY A 126 13.88 -3.35 12.61
N HIS A 127 13.85 -3.14 11.29
CA HIS A 127 12.61 -2.94 10.56
C HIS A 127 12.27 -4.12 9.69
N ASP A 128 11.05 -4.62 9.87
CA ASP A 128 10.48 -5.65 9.02
C ASP A 128 9.49 -5.04 8.01
N ILE A 129 9.29 -5.78 6.92
CA ILE A 129 8.25 -5.42 5.94
C ILE A 129 6.88 -5.59 6.64
N GLY A 130 6.05 -4.56 6.53
CA GLY A 130 4.74 -4.51 7.22
C GLY A 130 4.72 -3.59 8.43
N ASP A 131 5.87 -3.22 9.00
CA ASP A 131 5.95 -2.34 10.15
C ASP A 131 5.31 -0.98 9.88
N LEU A 132 4.62 -0.45 10.90
CA LEU A 132 4.09 0.90 10.90
C LEU A 132 5.07 1.84 11.60
N ILE A 133 5.46 2.89 10.90
CA ILE A 133 6.34 3.94 11.42
C ILE A 133 5.70 5.30 11.25
N THR A 134 6.02 6.21 12.14
CA THR A 134 5.58 7.60 12.03
C THR A 134 6.70 8.45 11.46
N ILE A 135 6.39 9.25 10.43
CA ILE A 135 7.31 10.24 9.86
C ILE A 135 6.80 11.63 10.22
N ASP A 136 7.73 12.48 10.61
CA ASP A 136 7.50 13.88 10.92
C ASP A 136 8.66 14.72 10.38
N ASP A 137 8.63 14.95 9.07
CA ASP A 137 9.67 15.69 8.36
C ASP A 137 9.11 16.99 7.77
N ASN A 138 9.53 18.11 8.36
CA ASN A 138 9.10 19.44 7.94
C ASN A 138 9.73 19.83 6.59
N ARG A 139 10.92 19.36 6.28
CA ARG A 139 11.64 19.69 5.04
C ARG A 139 10.92 19.15 3.81
N SER A 140 10.49 17.90 3.85
CA SER A 140 9.71 17.27 2.76
C SER A 140 8.20 17.46 2.92
N ARG A 141 7.74 18.10 4.02
CA ARG A 141 6.32 18.23 4.40
C ARG A 141 5.64 16.86 4.45
N THR A 142 6.33 15.88 5.01
CA THR A 142 5.86 14.50 5.11
C THR A 142 5.53 14.21 6.56
N HIS A 143 4.23 14.12 6.86
CA HIS A 143 3.74 13.85 8.21
C HIS A 143 2.73 12.71 8.17
N GLY A 144 2.79 11.81 9.15
CA GLY A 144 1.80 10.75 9.31
C GLY A 144 2.39 9.35 9.47
N THR A 145 1.50 8.38 9.44
CA THR A 145 1.85 6.97 9.59
C THR A 145 2.05 6.32 8.22
N TYR A 146 3.10 5.56 8.13
CA TYR A 146 3.52 4.86 6.93
C TYR A 146 3.82 3.41 7.24
N ARG A 147 3.55 2.54 6.27
CA ARG A 147 3.92 1.13 6.32
C ARG A 147 5.20 0.89 5.53
N VAL A 148 6.11 0.11 6.09
CA VAL A 148 7.30 -0.36 5.40
C VAL A 148 6.90 -1.41 4.37
N VAL A 149 7.14 -1.12 3.09
CA VAL A 149 6.85 -2.03 1.96
C VAL A 149 8.10 -2.67 1.40
N GLY A 150 9.27 -2.22 1.82
CA GLY A 150 10.55 -2.77 1.43
C GLY A 150 11.69 -1.85 1.81
N GLY A 151 12.90 -2.28 1.57
CA GLY A 151 14.07 -1.47 1.87
C GLY A 151 15.38 -2.23 1.67
N SER A 152 16.47 -1.54 1.93
CA SER A 152 17.81 -2.12 2.01
C SER A 152 18.45 -1.73 3.32
N VAL A 153 18.97 -2.73 4.01
CA VAL A 153 19.71 -2.56 5.26
C VAL A 153 21.19 -2.81 4.96
N SER A 154 22.02 -1.80 5.27
CA SER A 154 23.47 -1.96 5.14
C SER A 154 24.02 -2.69 6.36
N LEU A 155 24.77 -3.76 6.14
CA LEU A 155 25.49 -4.46 7.20
C LEU A 155 26.78 -3.72 7.62
N ARG A 156 27.16 -2.68 6.90
CA ARG A 156 28.27 -1.78 7.26
C ARG A 156 27.71 -0.52 7.92
N PRO A 157 28.49 0.21 8.73
CA PRO A 157 28.11 1.53 9.20
C PRO A 157 27.70 2.42 8.02
N GLY A 158 26.50 2.95 8.05
CA GLY A 158 25.95 3.74 6.95
C GLY A 158 24.45 3.98 7.12
N THR A 159 23.81 4.34 6.04
CA THR A 159 22.37 4.61 5.99
C THR A 159 21.60 3.39 5.49
N ASN A 160 20.43 3.17 6.07
CA ASN A 160 19.44 2.22 5.57
C ASN A 160 18.40 2.98 4.77
N THR A 161 17.91 2.37 3.68
CA THR A 161 16.86 2.94 2.86
C THR A 161 15.59 2.14 3.05
N LEU A 162 14.51 2.82 3.43
CA LEU A 162 13.19 2.22 3.58
C LEU A 162 12.22 2.81 2.55
N LYS A 163 11.50 1.93 1.86
CA LYS A 163 10.39 2.28 0.97
C LYS A 163 9.09 2.15 1.73
N LEU A 164 8.28 3.18 1.66
CA LEU A 164 7.13 3.38 2.51
C LEU A 164 5.89 3.67 1.69
N ARG A 165 4.75 3.26 2.21
CA ARG A 165 3.42 3.61 1.70
C ARG A 165 2.61 4.22 2.83
N ARG A 166 1.95 5.33 2.56
CA ARG A 166 1.05 5.97 3.52
C ARG A 166 -0.14 5.06 3.83
N VAL A 167 -0.49 5.00 5.10
CA VAL A 167 -1.67 4.26 5.60
C VAL A 167 -2.85 5.20 5.72
#